data_00b7d71b16382c5e09787e5283adcb88
#
_entry.id   00b7d71b16382c5e09787e5283adcb88
#
_cell.length_a   1.000
_cell.length_b   1.000
_cell.length_c   1.000
_cell.angle_alpha   90.00
_cell.angle_beta   90.00
_cell.angle_gamma   90.00
#
_symmetry.space_group_name_H-M   'P 1'
#
loop_
_entity.id
_entity.type
_entity.pdbx_description
1 polymer ?
#
loop_
_entity_poly.entity_id
_entity_poly.type
_entity_poly.pdbx_seq_one_letter_code
_entity_poly.pdbx_strand_id
1 'polypeptide(L)'
;MKTEGKRNLLRQPDEIRLMTGGAQTEQETVPDAAAFRAGDVTVELAEADGSLAVFVQAQNTPVRELVLTWKAMFGGAGEVLGDTWERGYGDLKWKKEADHIGMPWYFFRHEAGKCLAFGVKVRPSAMCWWEKDGADVKLHLDVRCGTYGVKLGGRKLEAARVVMASYVLEEADTPVEVFEACRAFCSEMCDDPDCRDTVIYGGNNWYYAYGKSSAREILGDSAYLAEMTEGIENRPFMVMDDGWQIDHSDS
;
A
#
# COMPACT_ATOMS: atom_id res chain seq x y z
N MET A 1 15.49 16.27 -10.73
CA MET A 1 16.52 15.93 -9.72
C MET A 1 17.49 14.95 -10.36
N LYS A 2 18.80 15.18 -10.27
CA LYS A 2 19.79 14.20 -10.71
C LYS A 2 19.77 13.04 -9.73
N THR A 3 19.67 11.82 -10.21
CA THR A 3 19.61 10.57 -9.43
C THR A 3 20.93 10.21 -8.71
N GLU A 4 21.85 11.16 -8.58
CA GLU A 4 23.21 10.94 -8.07
C GLU A 4 23.29 10.52 -6.58
N GLY A 5 22.21 10.69 -5.82
CA GLY A 5 22.13 10.32 -4.40
C GLY A 5 21.24 9.11 -4.05
N LYS A 6 20.63 8.46 -5.07
CA LYS A 6 19.77 7.30 -4.81
C LYS A 6 20.62 6.03 -4.59
N ARG A 7 20.25 5.26 -3.56
CA ARG A 7 20.76 3.91 -3.32
C ARG A 7 19.60 2.91 -3.22
N ASN A 8 19.73 1.78 -3.85
CA ASN A 8 18.84 0.65 -3.63
C ASN A 8 19.10 0.06 -2.23
N LEU A 9 18.05 -0.06 -1.40
CA LEU A 9 18.11 -0.71 -0.08
C LEU A 9 17.59 -2.15 -0.13
N LEU A 10 17.07 -2.55 -1.29
CA LEU A 10 16.45 -3.85 -1.44
C LEU A 10 17.48 -4.98 -1.17
N ARG A 11 17.09 -5.90 -0.33
CA ARG A 11 17.79 -7.15 -0.05
C ARG A 11 16.77 -8.22 0.32
N GLN A 12 17.21 -9.45 0.38
CA GLN A 12 16.40 -10.54 0.90
C GLN A 12 15.97 -10.24 2.35
N PRO A 13 14.73 -10.56 2.74
CA PRO A 13 14.31 -10.46 4.14
C PRO A 13 15.13 -11.43 5.00
N ASP A 14 15.34 -11.03 6.25
CA ASP A 14 16.03 -11.88 7.24
C ASP A 14 15.11 -13.00 7.75
N GLU A 15 13.81 -12.78 7.75
CA GLU A 15 12.80 -13.76 8.20
C GLU A 15 11.56 -13.72 7.32
N ILE A 16 10.95 -14.87 7.10
CA ILE A 16 9.62 -15.02 6.52
C ILE A 16 8.76 -15.83 7.50
N ARG A 17 7.63 -15.25 7.91
CA ARG A 17 6.61 -15.95 8.67
C ARG A 17 5.41 -16.23 7.75
N LEU A 18 4.95 -17.47 7.74
CA LEU A 18 3.80 -17.92 6.99
C LEU A 18 2.64 -18.21 7.95
N MET A 19 1.47 -17.63 7.67
CA MET A 19 0.22 -17.97 8.34
C MET A 19 -0.72 -18.70 7.37
N THR A 20 -1.24 -19.85 7.81
CA THR A 20 -2.14 -20.71 7.02
C THR A 20 -3.54 -20.76 7.63
N GLY A 21 -4.55 -21.06 6.82
CA GLY A 21 -5.93 -21.17 7.25
C GLY A 21 -6.22 -22.49 7.94
N GLY A 22 -7.02 -22.45 9.00
CA GLY A 22 -7.51 -23.63 9.73
C GLY A 22 -7.05 -23.64 11.18
N ALA A 23 -5.85 -24.04 11.50
CA ALA A 23 -5.20 -23.77 12.78
C ALA A 23 -4.21 -22.63 12.55
N GLN A 24 -4.07 -21.74 13.49
CA GLN A 24 -3.03 -20.70 13.43
C GLN A 24 -1.66 -21.36 13.52
N THR A 25 -1.17 -21.85 12.41
CA THR A 25 0.18 -22.41 12.35
C THR A 25 1.10 -21.34 11.84
N GLU A 26 1.75 -20.64 12.76
CA GLU A 26 2.84 -19.71 12.45
C GLU A 26 4.11 -20.53 12.24
N GLN A 27 4.79 -20.32 11.11
CA GLN A 27 6.13 -20.87 10.89
C GLN A 27 7.10 -19.73 10.62
N GLU A 28 8.06 -19.56 11.49
CA GLU A 28 9.19 -18.66 11.29
C GLU A 28 10.31 -19.39 10.58
N THR A 29 10.90 -18.74 9.55
CA THR A 29 12.04 -19.29 8.84
C THR A 29 12.98 -18.17 8.43
N VAL A 30 14.27 -18.37 8.60
CA VAL A 30 15.31 -17.51 8.04
C VAL A 30 15.59 -18.03 6.64
N PRO A 31 15.40 -17.24 5.57
CA PRO A 31 15.63 -17.71 4.22
C PRO A 31 17.14 -17.82 3.93
N ASP A 32 17.65 -19.04 3.85
CA ASP A 32 18.99 -19.30 3.35
C ASP A 32 19.08 -19.30 1.82
N ALA A 33 17.94 -19.17 1.15
CA ALA A 33 17.83 -19.26 -0.29
C ALA A 33 16.64 -18.46 -0.81
N ALA A 34 16.61 -18.23 -2.12
CA ALA A 34 15.51 -17.57 -2.83
C ALA A 34 14.16 -18.34 -2.78
N ALA A 35 14.08 -19.45 -2.08
CA ALA A 35 12.88 -20.24 -1.89
C ALA A 35 12.79 -20.87 -0.50
N PHE A 36 11.60 -20.83 0.07
CA PHE A 36 11.25 -21.40 1.37
C PHE A 36 10.06 -22.37 1.20
N ARG A 37 10.08 -23.48 1.93
CA ARG A 37 9.00 -24.48 1.88
C ARG A 37 8.53 -24.88 3.28
N ALA A 38 7.21 -24.88 3.46
CA ALA A 38 6.53 -25.38 4.64
C ALA A 38 5.36 -26.31 4.21
N GLY A 39 5.52 -27.60 4.40
CA GLY A 39 4.55 -28.58 3.90
C GLY A 39 4.42 -28.51 2.37
N ASP A 40 3.20 -28.24 1.88
CA ASP A 40 2.92 -28.05 0.46
C ASP A 40 2.95 -26.57 0.03
N VAL A 41 3.26 -25.64 0.96
CA VAL A 41 3.43 -24.23 0.65
C VAL A 41 4.88 -23.92 0.29
N THR A 42 5.08 -23.27 -0.83
CA THR A 42 6.39 -22.74 -1.27
C THR A 42 6.30 -21.23 -1.39
N VAL A 43 7.27 -20.53 -0.83
CA VAL A 43 7.48 -19.09 -1.03
C VAL A 43 8.78 -18.91 -1.80
N GLU A 44 8.74 -18.19 -2.90
CA GLU A 44 9.89 -17.84 -3.71
C GLU A 44 10.07 -16.33 -3.76
N LEU A 45 11.31 -15.89 -3.68
CA LEU A 45 11.73 -14.50 -3.80
C LEU A 45 12.59 -14.35 -5.07
N ALA A 46 12.22 -13.42 -5.93
CA ALA A 46 12.95 -13.17 -7.17
C ALA A 46 13.25 -11.68 -7.33
N GLU A 47 14.52 -11.34 -7.40
CA GLU A 47 14.96 -9.98 -7.69
C GLU A 47 14.98 -9.75 -9.21
N ALA A 48 14.28 -8.70 -9.64
CA ALA A 48 14.29 -8.24 -11.02
C ALA A 48 13.98 -6.74 -11.08
N ASP A 49 14.64 -6.01 -11.96
CA ASP A 49 14.38 -4.60 -12.26
C ASP A 49 14.30 -3.70 -11.01
N GLY A 50 15.19 -3.95 -10.03
CA GLY A 50 15.25 -3.18 -8.79
C GLY A 50 14.09 -3.45 -7.82
N SER A 51 13.32 -4.51 -8.02
CA SER A 51 12.23 -4.96 -7.15
C SER A 51 12.44 -6.40 -6.70
N LEU A 52 11.82 -6.78 -5.58
CA LEU A 52 11.76 -8.14 -5.07
C LEU A 52 10.34 -8.67 -5.21
N ALA A 53 10.12 -9.57 -6.18
CA ALA A 53 8.86 -10.25 -6.34
C ALA A 53 8.72 -11.38 -5.31
N VAL A 54 7.56 -11.42 -4.64
CA VAL A 54 7.22 -12.42 -3.64
C VAL A 54 6.15 -13.34 -4.21
N PHE A 55 6.49 -14.59 -4.42
CA PHE A 55 5.57 -15.61 -4.93
C PHE A 55 5.20 -16.59 -3.84
N VAL A 56 3.95 -17.01 -3.83
CA VAL A 56 3.47 -18.09 -2.99
C VAL A 56 2.70 -19.12 -3.82
N GLN A 57 2.92 -20.38 -3.52
CA GLN A 57 2.25 -21.52 -4.13
C GLN A 57 1.89 -22.55 -3.07
N ALA A 58 0.66 -23.10 -3.14
CA ALA A 58 0.20 -24.17 -2.27
C ALA A 58 -0.79 -25.05 -3.03
N GLN A 59 -0.72 -26.35 -2.88
CA GLN A 59 -1.66 -27.27 -3.53
C GLN A 59 -2.98 -27.38 -2.75
N ASN A 60 -2.90 -27.60 -1.45
CA ASN A 60 -4.05 -27.90 -0.60
C ASN A 60 -4.19 -26.94 0.60
N THR A 61 -3.06 -26.46 1.13
CA THR A 61 -3.05 -25.59 2.31
C THR A 61 -3.58 -24.20 1.99
N PRO A 62 -4.63 -23.73 2.69
CA PRO A 62 -5.10 -22.35 2.53
C PRO A 62 -4.07 -21.38 3.10
N VAL A 63 -3.61 -20.44 2.28
CA VAL A 63 -2.67 -19.38 2.69
C VAL A 63 -3.44 -18.16 3.17
N ARG A 64 -3.03 -17.59 4.30
CA ARG A 64 -3.64 -16.39 4.90
C ARG A 64 -2.76 -15.18 4.72
N GLU A 65 -1.53 -15.27 5.19
CA GLU A 65 -0.64 -14.12 5.25
C GLU A 65 0.83 -14.56 5.22
N LEU A 66 1.65 -13.74 4.62
CA LEU A 66 3.11 -13.78 4.71
C LEU A 66 3.56 -12.52 5.42
N VAL A 67 4.52 -12.65 6.34
CA VAL A 67 5.21 -11.50 6.96
C VAL A 67 6.68 -11.61 6.66
N LEU A 68 7.21 -10.62 5.96
CA LEU A 68 8.62 -10.51 5.64
C LEU A 68 9.27 -9.52 6.59
N THR A 69 10.37 -9.89 7.22
CA THR A 69 11.08 -9.04 8.19
C THR A 69 12.49 -8.73 7.71
N TRP A 70 12.83 -7.45 7.68
CA TRP A 70 14.19 -6.94 7.49
C TRP A 70 14.69 -6.36 8.80
N LYS A 71 15.79 -6.92 9.32
CA LYS A 71 16.37 -6.50 10.60
C LYS A 71 17.34 -5.34 10.43
N ALA A 72 17.43 -4.52 11.47
CA ALA A 72 18.40 -3.44 11.57
C ALA A 72 18.39 -2.46 10.37
N MET A 73 17.20 -2.11 9.87
CA MET A 73 17.05 -1.17 8.76
C MET A 73 17.30 0.28 9.16
N PHE A 74 17.18 0.60 10.45
CA PHE A 74 17.30 1.96 10.95
C PHE A 74 18.40 2.09 12.02
N GLY A 75 19.09 3.22 11.98
CA GLY A 75 20.14 3.53 12.93
C GLY A 75 20.05 4.96 13.46
N GLY A 76 19.22 5.24 14.46
CA GLY A 76 19.10 6.56 15.05
C GLY A 76 17.68 7.10 15.11
N ALA A 77 17.53 8.38 15.51
CA ALA A 77 16.24 9.05 15.55
C ALA A 77 15.78 9.48 14.15
N GLY A 78 14.50 9.43 13.91
CA GLY A 78 13.92 9.88 12.65
C GLY A 78 12.42 10.15 12.79
N GLU A 79 11.82 10.61 11.70
CA GLU A 79 10.38 10.81 11.57
C GLU A 79 9.85 9.93 10.45
N VAL A 80 8.63 9.45 10.60
CA VAL A 80 7.98 8.54 9.65
C VAL A 80 6.75 9.22 9.06
N LEU A 81 6.58 9.08 7.75
CA LEU A 81 5.37 9.40 7.01
C LEU A 81 4.85 8.10 6.40
N GLY A 82 3.77 7.57 6.94
CA GLY A 82 3.08 6.41 6.41
C GLY A 82 1.66 6.73 5.98
N ASP A 83 1.13 5.99 5.02
CA ASP A 83 -0.27 6.10 4.64
C ASP A 83 -1.19 5.58 5.75
N THR A 84 -2.48 5.80 5.64
CA THR A 84 -3.51 5.32 6.56
C THR A 84 -4.60 4.60 5.77
N TRP A 85 -5.28 3.62 6.40
CA TRP A 85 -6.35 2.88 5.77
C TRP A 85 -7.55 3.75 5.39
N GLU A 86 -7.83 4.75 6.21
CA GLU A 86 -8.92 5.69 5.99
C GLU A 86 -8.39 7.12 6.13
N ARG A 87 -8.14 7.74 4.99
CA ARG A 87 -7.55 9.10 4.95
C ARG A 87 -8.46 10.18 5.50
N GLY A 88 -9.77 9.94 5.53
CA GLY A 88 -10.73 10.86 6.14
C GLY A 88 -10.53 11.02 7.65
N TYR A 89 -9.93 10.03 8.30
CA TYR A 89 -9.71 9.99 9.76
C TYR A 89 -8.24 9.99 10.15
N GLY A 90 -7.34 9.85 9.20
CA GLY A 90 -5.90 9.80 9.42
C GLY A 90 -5.16 10.96 8.77
N ASP A 91 -4.37 11.67 9.57
CA ASP A 91 -3.50 12.72 9.05
C ASP A 91 -2.26 12.14 8.39
N LEU A 92 -2.06 12.48 7.13
CA LEU A 92 -0.84 12.21 6.42
C LEU A 92 0.20 13.28 6.81
N LYS A 93 0.96 13.03 7.86
CA LYS A 93 2.00 13.93 8.36
C LYS A 93 3.19 13.16 8.90
N TRP A 94 4.34 13.83 8.93
CA TRP A 94 5.52 13.31 9.59
C TRP A 94 5.29 13.18 11.09
N LYS A 95 5.60 12.04 11.65
CA LYS A 95 5.43 11.71 13.06
C LYS A 95 6.70 11.07 13.62
N LYS A 96 6.89 11.20 14.92
CA LYS A 96 7.96 10.46 15.60
C LYS A 96 7.71 8.96 15.55
N GLU A 97 8.77 8.18 15.54
CA GLU A 97 8.76 6.75 15.26
C GLU A 97 7.85 5.88 16.14
N ALA A 98 7.55 6.31 17.37
CA ALA A 98 6.76 5.52 18.32
C ALA A 98 5.28 5.32 17.92
N ASP A 99 4.78 6.07 16.93
CA ASP A 99 3.35 6.16 16.62
C ASP A 99 2.93 5.39 15.36
N HIS A 100 3.80 4.54 14.78
CA HIS A 100 3.54 3.97 13.46
C HIS A 100 3.46 2.44 13.46
N ILE A 101 2.24 1.95 13.48
CA ILE A 101 1.88 0.55 13.30
C ILE A 101 0.86 0.47 12.15
N GLY A 102 1.12 -0.43 11.18
CA GLY A 102 0.16 -0.75 10.13
C GLY A 102 -0.02 0.30 9.02
N MET A 103 1.07 0.75 8.43
CA MET A 103 1.07 1.69 7.30
C MET A 103 0.79 0.97 5.97
N PRO A 104 -0.37 1.20 5.33
CA PRO A 104 -0.68 0.56 4.06
C PRO A 104 0.22 1.02 2.93
N TRP A 105 0.55 0.12 2.04
CA TRP A 105 1.21 0.29 0.75
C TRP A 105 2.64 0.79 0.79
N TYR A 106 2.93 1.91 1.50
CA TYR A 106 4.25 2.55 1.56
C TYR A 106 4.44 3.34 2.85
N PHE A 107 5.69 3.60 3.17
CA PHE A 107 6.06 4.62 4.13
C PHE A 107 7.44 5.20 3.80
N PHE A 108 7.68 6.38 4.32
CA PHE A 108 8.96 7.07 4.27
C PHE A 108 9.51 7.28 5.67
N ARG A 109 10.81 7.27 5.78
CA ARG A 109 11.49 7.65 7.02
C ARG A 109 12.54 8.69 6.72
N HIS A 110 12.38 9.85 7.34
CA HIS A 110 13.33 10.94 7.29
C HIS A 110 14.28 10.84 8.48
N GLU A 111 15.56 10.82 8.23
CA GLU A 111 16.65 10.93 9.19
C GLU A 111 17.69 11.90 8.63
N ALA A 112 18.59 12.43 9.49
CA ALA A 112 19.54 13.46 9.10
C ALA A 112 20.27 13.14 7.77
N GLY A 113 20.05 13.97 6.76
CA GLY A 113 20.67 13.86 5.42
C GLY A 113 20.12 12.72 4.55
N LYS A 114 19.03 12.05 4.93
CA LYS A 114 18.48 10.93 4.15
C LYS A 114 16.96 10.84 4.22
N CYS A 115 16.36 10.41 3.11
CA CYS A 115 14.99 9.90 3.07
C CYS A 115 15.02 8.43 2.66
N LEU A 116 14.60 7.54 3.57
CA LEU A 116 14.43 6.11 3.30
C LEU A 116 13.00 5.86 2.87
N ALA A 117 12.81 5.02 1.85
CA ALA A 117 11.52 4.75 1.26
C ALA A 117 11.27 3.25 1.14
N PHE A 118 10.10 2.81 1.56
CA PHE A 118 9.65 1.42 1.58
C PHE A 118 8.27 1.35 0.94
N GLY A 119 8.08 0.44 -0.02
CA GLY A 119 6.81 0.33 -0.70
C GLY A 119 6.65 -0.98 -1.45
N VAL A 120 5.46 -1.14 -2.00
CA VAL A 120 5.13 -2.21 -2.94
C VAL A 120 4.69 -1.59 -4.26
N LYS A 121 5.00 -2.25 -5.37
CA LYS A 121 4.48 -1.83 -6.67
C LYS A 121 2.96 -1.89 -6.68
N VAL A 122 2.33 -1.00 -7.42
CA VAL A 122 0.87 -0.92 -7.55
C VAL A 122 0.25 -2.22 -8.05
N ARG A 123 -1.01 -2.45 -7.70
CA ARG A 123 -1.80 -3.64 -8.04
C ARG A 123 -1.21 -4.95 -7.50
N PRO A 124 -0.78 -5.01 -6.23
CA PRO A 124 -0.40 -6.29 -5.63
C PRO A 124 -1.62 -7.22 -5.55
N SER A 125 -1.37 -8.52 -5.45
CA SER A 125 -2.42 -9.53 -5.22
C SER A 125 -2.67 -9.80 -3.74
N ALA A 126 -2.13 -8.98 -2.85
CA ALA A 126 -2.31 -9.04 -1.40
C ALA A 126 -2.66 -7.66 -0.85
N MET A 127 -3.34 -7.59 0.27
CA MET A 127 -3.39 -6.39 1.08
C MET A 127 -2.03 -6.23 1.75
N CYS A 128 -1.38 -5.11 1.50
CA CYS A 128 0.00 -4.86 1.93
C CYS A 128 0.04 -3.75 2.96
N TRP A 129 0.70 -3.99 4.08
CA TRP A 129 1.01 -2.93 5.03
C TRP A 129 2.36 -3.16 5.69
N TRP A 130 2.95 -2.06 6.11
CA TRP A 130 4.25 -2.02 6.75
C TRP A 130 4.11 -1.79 8.24
N GLU A 131 4.96 -2.44 9.00
CA GLU A 131 5.12 -2.23 10.44
C GLU A 131 6.58 -1.88 10.74
N LYS A 132 6.78 -0.89 11.60
CA LYS A 132 8.08 -0.59 12.16
C LYS A 132 8.14 -1.14 13.59
N ASP A 133 9.14 -1.97 13.87
CA ASP A 133 9.36 -2.57 15.19
C ASP A 133 10.81 -2.31 15.62
N GLY A 134 11.02 -1.27 16.42
CA GLY A 134 12.37 -0.82 16.75
C GLY A 134 13.17 -0.42 15.51
N ALA A 135 14.27 -1.10 15.27
CA ALA A 135 15.11 -0.92 14.07
C ALA A 135 14.67 -1.80 12.90
N ASP A 136 13.73 -2.71 13.10
CA ASP A 136 13.28 -3.68 12.11
C ASP A 136 12.08 -3.15 11.31
N VAL A 137 11.93 -3.68 10.11
CA VAL A 137 10.81 -3.39 9.22
C VAL A 137 10.13 -4.69 8.86
N LYS A 138 8.81 -4.73 8.97
CA LYS A 138 8.00 -5.85 8.55
C LYS A 138 7.06 -5.44 7.44
N LEU A 139 6.90 -6.30 6.44
CA LEU A 139 5.89 -6.20 5.40
C LEU A 139 4.92 -7.36 5.55
N HIS A 140 3.67 -7.01 5.75
CA HIS A 140 2.55 -7.94 5.78
C HIS A 140 1.92 -8.05 4.40
N LEU A 141 1.72 -9.28 3.94
CA LEU A 141 1.07 -9.61 2.68
C LEU A 141 -0.13 -10.50 2.98
N ASP A 142 -1.28 -9.89 3.20
CA ASP A 142 -2.53 -10.59 3.50
C ASP A 142 -3.24 -10.98 2.20
N VAL A 143 -3.35 -12.28 1.95
CA VAL A 143 -4.00 -12.85 0.76
C VAL A 143 -5.37 -13.43 1.06
N ARG A 144 -5.91 -13.23 2.26
CA ARG A 144 -7.21 -13.77 2.66
C ARG A 144 -8.35 -13.29 1.75
N CYS A 145 -9.36 -14.13 1.62
CA CYS A 145 -10.67 -13.76 1.10
C CYS A 145 -11.64 -13.71 2.28
N GLY A 146 -11.95 -12.53 2.76
CA GLY A 146 -12.66 -12.33 4.04
C GLY A 146 -11.84 -12.87 5.21
N THR A 147 -12.44 -13.78 6.01
CA THR A 147 -11.78 -14.38 7.19
C THR A 147 -11.00 -15.66 6.88
N TYR A 148 -11.08 -16.16 5.64
CA TYR A 148 -10.52 -17.46 5.28
C TYR A 148 -9.26 -17.34 4.44
N GLY A 149 -8.34 -18.28 4.63
CA GLY A 149 -7.17 -18.42 3.77
C GLY A 149 -7.55 -18.81 2.34
N VAL A 150 -6.75 -18.37 1.38
CA VAL A 150 -6.96 -18.68 -0.04
C VAL A 150 -6.40 -20.03 -0.41
N LYS A 151 -7.20 -20.87 -1.07
CA LYS A 151 -6.77 -22.12 -1.69
C LYS A 151 -6.26 -21.84 -3.09
N LEU A 152 -4.97 -21.96 -3.29
CA LEU A 152 -4.32 -21.66 -4.57
C LEU A 152 -4.47 -22.80 -5.58
N GLY A 153 -4.64 -24.07 -5.12
CA GLY A 153 -4.78 -25.23 -6.00
C GLY A 153 -3.59 -25.46 -6.92
N GLY A 154 -2.38 -25.21 -6.39
CA GLY A 154 -1.13 -25.30 -7.12
C GLY A 154 -0.78 -24.08 -8.00
N ARG A 155 -1.64 -23.09 -8.11
CA ARG A 155 -1.32 -21.84 -8.81
C ARG A 155 -0.22 -21.07 -8.06
N LYS A 156 0.73 -20.51 -8.82
CA LYS A 156 1.74 -19.61 -8.29
C LYS A 156 1.16 -18.19 -8.28
N LEU A 157 1.00 -17.61 -7.10
CA LEU A 157 0.51 -16.24 -6.90
C LEU A 157 1.72 -15.32 -6.68
N GLU A 158 1.85 -14.29 -7.48
CA GLU A 158 2.70 -13.15 -7.17
C GLU A 158 1.93 -12.26 -6.17
N ALA A 159 2.29 -12.35 -4.88
CA ALA A 159 1.60 -11.64 -3.82
C ALA A 159 1.88 -10.12 -3.89
N ALA A 160 3.15 -9.76 -4.06
CA ALA A 160 3.57 -8.37 -4.22
C ALA A 160 4.97 -8.27 -4.86
N ARG A 161 5.32 -7.06 -5.33
CA ARG A 161 6.69 -6.65 -5.66
C ARG A 161 7.13 -5.55 -4.71
N VAL A 162 8.19 -5.82 -3.97
CA VAL A 162 8.74 -4.90 -2.97
C VAL A 162 9.76 -3.99 -3.62
N VAL A 163 9.73 -2.70 -3.28
CA VAL A 163 10.73 -1.70 -3.65
C VAL A 163 11.21 -0.97 -2.41
N MET A 164 12.51 -0.69 -2.36
CA MET A 164 13.12 0.03 -1.24
C MET A 164 14.24 0.93 -1.76
N ALA A 165 14.31 2.15 -1.29
CA ALA A 165 15.34 3.10 -1.71
C ALA A 165 15.78 4.00 -0.56
N SER A 166 17.00 4.55 -0.68
CA SER A 166 17.50 5.65 0.14
C SER A 166 17.89 6.79 -0.78
N TYR A 167 17.47 7.99 -0.43
CA TYR A 167 17.79 9.22 -1.11
C TYR A 167 18.68 10.06 -0.18
N VAL A 168 19.85 10.49 -0.66
CA VAL A 168 20.71 11.42 0.05
C VAL A 168 20.19 12.83 -0.20
N LEU A 169 20.02 13.61 0.86
CA LEU A 169 19.59 15.01 0.81
C LEU A 169 20.83 15.90 0.83
N GLU A 170 20.96 16.82 -0.13
CA GLU A 170 22.18 17.60 -0.34
C GLU A 170 22.23 18.85 0.54
N GLU A 171 21.11 19.51 0.77
CA GLU A 171 21.00 20.75 1.54
C GLU A 171 20.28 20.54 2.87
N ALA A 172 20.92 19.83 3.79
CA ALA A 172 20.49 19.74 5.18
C ALA A 172 18.95 19.76 5.38
N ASP A 173 18.27 18.76 4.86
CA ASP A 173 16.88 18.47 5.25
C ASP A 173 15.83 19.52 4.85
N THR A 174 15.94 20.12 3.67
CA THR A 174 14.87 21.01 3.22
C THR A 174 13.59 20.24 2.93
N PRO A 175 12.39 20.77 3.31
CA PRO A 175 11.12 20.10 3.01
C PRO A 175 10.91 19.81 1.52
N VAL A 176 11.50 20.62 0.64
CA VAL A 176 11.43 20.45 -0.82
C VAL A 176 12.18 19.20 -1.27
N GLU A 177 13.41 18.98 -0.77
CA GLU A 177 14.18 17.79 -1.12
C GLU A 177 13.53 16.51 -0.62
N VAL A 178 13.00 16.52 0.60
CA VAL A 178 12.26 15.38 1.16
C VAL A 178 11.03 15.07 0.30
N PHE A 179 10.26 16.09 -0.10
CA PHE A 179 9.10 15.92 -0.98
C PHE A 179 9.49 15.33 -2.34
N GLU A 180 10.56 15.84 -2.97
CA GLU A 180 11.05 15.33 -4.25
C GLU A 180 11.53 13.88 -4.15
N ALA A 181 12.17 13.50 -3.05
CA ALA A 181 12.54 12.11 -2.78
C ALA A 181 11.30 11.20 -2.69
N CYS A 182 10.27 11.61 -1.94
CA CYS A 182 9.02 10.89 -1.85
C CYS A 182 8.34 10.76 -3.23
N ARG A 183 8.28 11.84 -4.00
CA ARG A 183 7.71 11.84 -5.35
C ARG A 183 8.46 10.92 -6.32
N ALA A 184 9.78 10.94 -6.26
CA ALA A 184 10.61 10.05 -7.07
C ALA A 184 10.34 8.57 -6.74
N PHE A 185 10.19 8.24 -5.46
CA PHE A 185 9.86 6.89 -5.04
C PHE A 185 8.45 6.45 -5.48
N CYS A 186 7.47 7.35 -5.47
CA CYS A 186 6.13 7.04 -6.00
C CYS A 186 6.20 6.59 -7.47
N SER A 187 7.09 7.20 -8.28
CA SER A 187 7.32 6.77 -9.66
C SER A 187 7.97 5.39 -9.78
N GLU A 188 8.66 4.93 -8.74
CA GLU A 188 9.21 3.56 -8.70
C GLU A 188 8.16 2.51 -8.36
N MET A 189 7.13 2.89 -7.62
CA MET A 189 6.02 1.99 -7.30
C MET A 189 5.05 1.79 -8.47
N CYS A 190 5.05 2.68 -9.46
CA CYS A 190 4.13 2.63 -10.60
C CYS A 190 4.89 2.84 -11.92
N ASP A 191 5.00 1.78 -12.72
CA ASP A 191 5.68 1.82 -14.02
C ASP A 191 4.86 2.53 -15.11
N ASP A 192 3.53 2.56 -14.96
CA ASP A 192 2.59 3.18 -15.91
C ASP A 192 1.52 3.96 -15.11
N PRO A 193 1.83 5.17 -14.63
CA PRO A 193 0.90 5.99 -13.87
C PRO A 193 -0.19 6.56 -14.77
N ASP A 194 -1.46 6.30 -14.46
CA ASP A 194 -2.61 6.96 -15.09
C ASP A 194 -2.76 8.40 -14.53
N CYS A 195 -1.87 9.29 -14.95
CA CYS A 195 -1.93 10.71 -14.61
C CYS A 195 -2.80 11.42 -15.65
N ARG A 196 -4.08 11.65 -15.33
CA ARG A 196 -4.98 12.37 -16.21
C ARG A 196 -4.77 13.87 -16.07
N ASP A 197 -4.64 14.57 -17.19
CA ASP A 197 -4.57 16.02 -17.21
C ASP A 197 -5.95 16.68 -17.03
N THR A 198 -7.03 15.88 -17.13
CA THR A 198 -8.39 16.35 -16.98
C THR A 198 -8.77 16.52 -15.52
N VAL A 199 -9.18 17.70 -15.12
CA VAL A 199 -9.69 17.98 -13.77
C VAL A 199 -10.98 17.18 -13.54
N ILE A 200 -10.99 16.37 -12.48
CA ILE A 200 -12.16 15.63 -12.03
C ILE A 200 -12.83 16.46 -10.91
N TYR A 201 -14.07 16.83 -11.12
CA TYR A 201 -14.85 17.60 -10.17
C TYR A 201 -16.34 17.22 -10.25
N GLY A 202 -17.12 17.59 -9.24
CA GLY A 202 -18.56 17.30 -9.24
C GLY A 202 -19.20 17.45 -7.88
N GLY A 203 -20.35 16.81 -7.72
CA GLY A 203 -21.15 16.81 -6.50
C GLY A 203 -21.27 15.43 -5.88
N ASN A 204 -21.53 15.44 -4.58
CA ASN A 204 -21.83 14.27 -3.78
C ASN A 204 -22.94 14.66 -2.78
N ASN A 205 -23.97 13.85 -2.64
CA ASN A 205 -25.11 14.15 -1.79
C ASN A 205 -25.03 13.52 -0.39
N TRP A 206 -23.93 12.85 -0.04
CA TRP A 206 -23.80 12.17 1.25
C TRP A 206 -24.10 13.08 2.44
N TYR A 207 -23.52 14.27 2.47
CA TYR A 207 -23.60 15.16 3.63
C TYR A 207 -24.99 15.76 3.93
N TYR A 208 -25.97 15.57 3.06
CA TYR A 208 -27.35 15.89 3.36
C TYR A 208 -28.29 14.68 3.33
N ALA A 209 -27.99 13.65 2.55
CA ALA A 209 -28.84 12.48 2.38
C ALA A 209 -28.50 11.32 3.33
N TYR A 210 -27.22 11.15 3.70
CA TYR A 210 -26.72 10.14 4.65
C TYR A 210 -27.26 8.72 4.39
N GLY A 211 -27.11 8.20 3.18
CA GLY A 211 -27.60 6.88 2.81
C GLY A 211 -29.12 6.79 2.58
N LYS A 212 -29.86 7.89 2.67
CA LYS A 212 -31.29 7.99 2.30
C LYS A 212 -31.50 8.61 0.93
N SER A 213 -30.46 8.55 0.09
CA SER A 213 -30.51 9.05 -1.28
C SER A 213 -31.48 8.25 -2.12
N SER A 214 -32.22 8.92 -2.98
CA SER A 214 -33.09 8.30 -3.97
C SER A 214 -32.73 8.73 -5.39
N ALA A 215 -33.23 7.99 -6.38
CA ALA A 215 -33.05 8.35 -7.79
C ALA A 215 -33.53 9.78 -8.08
N ARG A 216 -34.56 10.25 -7.40
CA ARG A 216 -35.11 11.59 -7.56
C ARG A 216 -34.14 12.67 -7.13
N GLU A 217 -33.49 12.50 -5.97
CA GLU A 217 -32.47 13.43 -5.48
C GLU A 217 -31.25 13.45 -6.41
N ILE A 218 -30.71 12.28 -6.76
CA ILE A 218 -29.55 12.19 -7.66
C ILE A 218 -29.81 12.84 -9.03
N LEU A 219 -31.01 12.63 -9.60
CA LEU A 219 -31.39 13.26 -10.87
C LEU A 219 -31.57 14.76 -10.73
N GLY A 220 -32.14 15.23 -9.61
CA GLY A 220 -32.26 16.65 -9.30
C GLY A 220 -30.91 17.35 -9.17
N ASP A 221 -30.01 16.77 -8.38
CA ASP A 221 -28.65 17.28 -8.20
C ASP A 221 -27.84 17.26 -9.51
N SER A 222 -28.00 16.20 -10.30
CA SER A 222 -27.37 16.11 -11.62
C SER A 222 -27.86 17.21 -12.58
N ALA A 223 -29.17 17.49 -12.57
CA ALA A 223 -29.73 18.55 -13.40
C ALA A 223 -29.22 19.94 -12.97
N TYR A 224 -29.13 20.17 -11.65
CA TYR A 224 -28.59 21.41 -11.11
C TYR A 224 -27.11 21.60 -11.44
N LEU A 225 -26.29 20.55 -11.28
CA LEU A 225 -24.89 20.58 -11.71
C LEU A 225 -24.75 20.84 -13.21
N ALA A 226 -25.61 20.25 -14.02
CA ALA A 226 -25.61 20.47 -15.47
C ALA A 226 -25.93 21.92 -15.83
N GLU A 227 -26.90 22.54 -15.16
CA GLU A 227 -27.24 23.96 -15.33
C GLU A 227 -26.08 24.87 -14.90
N MET A 228 -25.50 24.64 -13.72
CA MET A 228 -24.38 25.43 -13.19
C MET A 228 -23.12 25.39 -14.09
N THR A 229 -22.97 24.34 -14.84
CA THR A 229 -21.80 24.10 -15.70
C THR A 229 -22.13 24.14 -17.19
N GLU A 230 -23.22 24.84 -17.55
CA GLU A 230 -23.61 25.02 -18.94
C GLU A 230 -22.47 25.69 -19.73
N GLY A 231 -22.14 25.14 -20.90
CA GLY A 231 -21.04 25.63 -21.76
C GLY A 231 -19.63 25.22 -21.33
N ILE A 232 -19.48 24.52 -20.22
CA ILE A 232 -18.16 23.95 -19.82
C ILE A 232 -18.00 22.58 -20.50
N GLU A 233 -16.93 22.42 -21.29
CA GLU A 233 -16.64 21.19 -22.02
C GLU A 233 -16.36 20.01 -21.08
N ASN A 234 -15.53 20.23 -20.04
CA ASN A 234 -15.27 19.22 -19.02
C ASN A 234 -16.46 19.15 -18.05
N ARG A 235 -17.33 18.17 -18.27
CA ARG A 235 -18.56 18.00 -17.49
C ARG A 235 -18.29 17.45 -16.08
N PRO A 236 -19.04 17.89 -15.05
CA PRO A 236 -18.91 17.37 -13.69
C PRO A 236 -19.45 15.96 -13.56
N PHE A 237 -18.99 15.26 -12.52
CA PHE A 237 -19.58 14.00 -12.08
C PHE A 237 -20.58 14.23 -10.96
N MET A 238 -21.66 13.44 -10.94
CA MET A 238 -22.50 13.28 -9.75
C MET A 238 -22.21 11.92 -9.15
N VAL A 239 -21.69 11.93 -7.92
CA VAL A 239 -21.31 10.72 -7.20
C VAL A 239 -22.51 10.22 -6.41
N MET A 240 -22.91 8.97 -6.65
CA MET A 240 -23.83 8.23 -5.80
C MET A 240 -23.01 7.60 -4.68
N ASP A 241 -23.19 8.11 -3.47
CA ASP A 241 -22.51 7.62 -2.29
C ASP A 241 -23.25 6.43 -1.68
N ASP A 242 -22.91 6.03 -0.46
CA ASP A 242 -23.49 4.89 0.23
C ASP A 242 -25.02 4.96 0.30
N GLY A 243 -25.67 3.79 0.43
CA GLY A 243 -27.14 3.68 0.42
C GLY A 243 -27.79 3.56 -0.96
N TRP A 244 -27.01 3.42 -2.04
CA TRP A 244 -27.53 3.17 -3.38
C TRP A 244 -28.06 1.74 -3.57
N GLN A 245 -27.56 0.79 -2.79
CA GLN A 245 -28.00 -0.61 -2.79
C GLN A 245 -29.30 -0.80 -2.00
N ILE A 246 -30.11 -1.79 -2.39
CA ILE A 246 -31.43 -2.06 -1.80
C ILE A 246 -31.33 -2.55 -0.36
N ASP A 247 -30.35 -3.40 -0.08
CA ASP A 247 -30.12 -3.91 1.26
C ASP A 247 -29.09 -3.02 1.94
N HIS A 248 -29.55 -2.22 2.88
CA HIS A 248 -28.63 -1.75 3.90
C HIS A 248 -28.05 -2.99 4.57
N SER A 249 -26.75 -3.12 4.57
CA SER A 249 -26.10 -3.95 5.56
C SER A 249 -26.41 -3.29 6.92
N ASP A 250 -27.53 -3.67 7.53
CA ASP A 250 -27.73 -3.49 8.95
C ASP A 250 -26.70 -4.37 9.65
N SER A 251 -25.48 -3.86 9.71
CA SER A 251 -24.38 -4.47 10.43
C SER A 251 -24.29 -3.91 11.81
#